data_bf94cf82aab1d52006173d97a8b70c94
#
_entry.id   bf94cf82aab1d52006173d97a8b70c94
#
_cell.length_a   1.000
_cell.length_b   1.000
_cell.length_c   1.000
_cell.angle_alpha   90.00
_cell.angle_beta   90.00
_cell.angle_gamma   90.00
#
_symmetry.space_group_name_H-M   'P 1'
#
loop_
_entity.id
_entity.type
_entity.pdbx_description
1 polymer ?
#
loop_
_entity_poly.entity_id
_entity_poly.type
_entity_poly.pdbx_seq_one_letter_code
_entity_poly.pdbx_strand_id
1 'polypeptide(L)'
;MRPRTRMDLKVDCHAGYRGEETPLRFELEGRRVEVVEVIDRWLGPDHRYFKLRGDDGAVYLLRHDERADRWELRMFERDGA
;
A
#
# COMPACT_ATOMS: atom_id res chain seq x y z
N MET A 1 -22.07 -13.48 5.45
CA MET A 1 -21.25 -12.49 5.66
C MET A 1 -19.92 -12.92 6.06
N ARG A 2 -18.90 -12.37 5.61
CA ARG A 2 -17.66 -12.80 5.95
C ARG A 2 -16.91 -11.75 6.66
N PRO A 3 -16.10 -12.12 7.57
CA PRO A 3 -15.37 -11.13 8.33
C PRO A 3 -14.35 -10.47 7.45
N ARG A 4 -14.09 -9.23 7.75
CA ARG A 4 -13.17 -8.51 7.00
C ARG A 4 -11.95 -8.36 7.80
N THR A 5 -11.15 -9.37 7.91
CA THR A 5 -10.00 -9.30 8.75
C THR A 5 -8.86 -8.56 8.12
N ARG A 6 -8.89 -8.40 6.83
CA ARG A 6 -7.87 -7.63 6.18
C ARG A 6 -8.38 -7.25 4.83
N MET A 7 -7.79 -6.24 4.25
CA MET A 7 -8.20 -5.75 2.98
C MET A 7 -7.15 -6.01 1.96
N ASP A 8 -7.53 -6.74 0.93
CA ASP A 8 -6.64 -7.02 -0.17
C ASP A 8 -6.68 -5.86 -1.12
N LEU A 9 -5.54 -5.47 -1.60
CA LEU A 9 -5.42 -4.34 -2.48
C LEU A 9 -4.88 -4.77 -3.82
N LYS A 10 -5.22 -4.00 -4.82
CA LYS A 10 -4.60 -4.14 -6.10
C LYS A 10 -3.67 -2.96 -6.21
N VAL A 11 -2.40 -3.24 -6.34
CA VAL A 11 -1.40 -2.19 -6.33
C VAL A 11 -0.64 -2.20 -7.64
N ASP A 12 -0.56 -1.04 -8.29
CA ASP A 12 0.25 -0.89 -9.48
C ASP A 12 1.58 -0.29 -9.04
N CYS A 13 2.66 -0.94 -9.38
CA CYS A 13 3.96 -0.51 -8.96
C CYS A 13 4.78 -0.05 -10.12
N HIS A 14 5.71 0.83 -9.83
CA HIS A 14 6.68 1.22 -10.79
C HIS A 14 7.67 0.08 -10.87
N ALA A 15 7.81 -0.50 -12.02
CA ALA A 15 8.70 -1.62 -12.20
C ALA A 15 10.10 -1.08 -12.27
N GLY A 16 10.78 -1.16 -11.19
CA GLY A 16 12.11 -0.66 -11.19
C GLY A 16 13.06 -1.77 -11.48
N TYR A 17 14.28 -1.46 -11.39
CA TYR A 17 15.29 -2.41 -11.54
C TYR A 17 15.32 -3.31 -10.37
N ARG A 18 15.71 -4.47 -10.56
CA ARG A 18 15.98 -5.34 -9.48
C ARG A 18 14.85 -5.64 -8.57
N GLY A 19 13.70 -5.57 -9.06
CA GLY A 19 12.55 -5.95 -8.30
C GLY A 19 12.17 -5.00 -7.19
N GLU A 20 12.77 -3.85 -7.16
CA GLU A 20 12.34 -2.88 -6.19
C GLU A 20 11.10 -2.22 -6.70
N GLU A 21 9.97 -2.61 -6.21
CA GLU A 21 8.69 -2.08 -6.66
C GLU A 21 8.20 -1.03 -5.70
N THR A 22 7.88 0.13 -6.22
CA THR A 22 7.34 1.20 -5.40
C THR A 22 5.92 1.45 -5.86
N PRO A 23 4.96 1.48 -4.96
CA PRO A 23 3.58 1.66 -5.36
C PRO A 23 3.35 3.01 -6.02
N LEU A 24 2.65 3.00 -7.15
CA LEU A 24 2.27 4.21 -7.85
C LEU A 24 0.83 4.55 -7.55
N ARG A 25 -0.01 3.56 -7.47
CA ARG A 25 -1.42 3.74 -7.15
C ARG A 25 -1.97 2.42 -6.67
N PHE A 26 -3.07 2.48 -5.99
CA PHE A 26 -3.70 1.26 -5.56
C PHE A 26 -5.20 1.42 -5.56
N GLU A 27 -5.88 0.30 -5.55
CA GLU A 27 -7.32 0.29 -5.57
C GLU A 27 -7.82 -0.34 -4.30
N LEU A 28 -8.67 0.36 -3.59
CA LEU A 28 -9.20 -0.09 -2.32
C LEU A 28 -10.69 -0.07 -2.43
N GLU A 29 -11.29 -1.25 -2.44
CA GLU A 29 -12.73 -1.36 -2.50
C GLU A 29 -13.32 -0.55 -3.64
N GLY A 30 -12.73 -0.71 -4.80
CA GLY A 30 -13.27 -0.05 -5.97
C GLY A 30 -12.88 1.40 -6.14
N ARG A 31 -12.11 1.93 -5.22
CA ARG A 31 -11.70 3.30 -5.30
C ARG A 31 -10.21 3.39 -5.57
N ARG A 32 -9.84 4.15 -6.53
CA ARG A 32 -8.43 4.27 -6.91
C ARG A 32 -7.78 5.43 -6.17
N VAL A 33 -6.62 5.18 -5.63
CA VAL A 33 -5.86 6.20 -4.92
C VAL A 33 -4.51 6.31 -5.59
N GLU A 34 -4.14 7.52 -5.98
CA GLU A 34 -2.82 7.75 -6.57
C GLU A 34 -1.87 8.10 -5.45
N VAL A 35 -0.67 7.54 -5.50
CA VAL A 35 0.33 7.82 -4.48
C VAL A 35 1.05 9.08 -4.87
N VAL A 36 0.94 10.10 -4.04
CA VAL A 36 1.61 11.36 -4.33
C VAL A 36 2.93 11.49 -3.60
N GLU A 37 3.13 10.65 -2.59
CA GLU A 37 4.37 10.73 -1.83
C GLU A 37 4.61 9.43 -1.09
N VAL A 38 5.83 8.96 -1.09
CA VAL A 38 6.22 7.83 -0.27
C VAL A 38 6.87 8.43 0.97
N ILE A 39 6.18 8.35 2.09
CA ILE A 39 6.65 8.98 3.30
C ILE A 39 7.78 8.17 3.92
N ASP A 40 7.62 6.86 3.91
CA ASP A 40 8.63 6.00 4.52
C ASP A 40 8.48 4.60 3.96
N ARG A 41 9.52 3.82 4.10
CA ARG A 41 9.46 2.43 3.71
C ARG A 41 10.49 1.68 4.51
N TRP A 42 10.20 0.43 4.79
CA TRP A 42 11.16 -0.39 5.50
C TRP A 42 10.91 -1.85 5.21
N LEU A 43 11.90 -2.66 5.53
CA LEU A 43 11.83 -4.08 5.27
C LEU A 43 11.62 -4.83 6.56
N GLY A 44 10.69 -5.77 6.52
CA GLY A 44 10.55 -6.70 7.62
C GLY A 44 11.15 -8.01 7.18
N PRO A 45 11.06 -9.02 8.01
CA PRO A 45 11.63 -10.31 7.66
C PRO A 45 11.04 -10.92 6.42
N ASP A 46 9.75 -10.86 6.27
CA ASP A 46 9.10 -11.43 5.11
C ASP A 46 8.26 -10.45 4.35
N HIS A 47 8.28 -9.22 4.75
CA HIS A 47 7.39 -8.23 4.18
C HIS A 47 8.09 -6.92 3.97
N ARG A 48 7.53 -6.14 3.07
CA ARG A 48 7.97 -4.78 2.89
C ARG A 48 6.83 -3.88 3.28
N TYR A 49 7.15 -2.76 3.87
CA TYR A 49 6.15 -1.81 4.32
C TYR A 49 6.35 -0.48 3.63
N PHE A 50 5.25 0.15 3.27
CA PHE A 50 5.30 1.45 2.65
C PHE A 50 4.29 2.36 3.31
N LYS A 51 4.76 3.51 3.77
CA LYS A 51 3.86 4.51 4.32
C LYS A 51 3.72 5.56 3.25
N LEU A 52 2.51 5.74 2.78
CA LEU A 52 2.26 6.54 1.59
C LEU A 52 1.22 7.60 1.85
N ARG A 53 1.30 8.66 1.06
CA ARG A 53 0.25 9.67 1.08
C ARG A 53 -0.49 9.56 -0.23
N GLY A 54 -1.80 9.45 -0.17
CA GLY A 54 -2.62 9.36 -1.35
C GLY A 54 -3.07 10.74 -1.82
N ASP A 55 -3.62 10.77 -3.02
CA ASP A 55 -4.10 12.03 -3.58
C ASP A 55 -5.36 12.51 -2.90
N ASP A 56 -5.91 11.70 -2.02
CA ASP A 56 -7.03 12.12 -1.21
C ASP A 56 -6.57 12.76 0.10
N GLY A 57 -5.28 12.87 0.28
CA GLY A 57 -4.74 13.51 1.47
C GLY A 57 -4.56 12.57 2.65
N ALA A 58 -4.95 11.33 2.49
CA ALA A 58 -4.84 10.39 3.60
C ALA A 58 -3.50 9.67 3.58
N VAL A 59 -3.12 9.13 4.70
CA VAL A 59 -1.89 8.37 4.83
C VAL A 59 -2.26 6.92 4.97
N TYR A 60 -1.58 6.09 4.19
CA TYR A 60 -1.84 4.67 4.16
C TYR A 60 -0.57 3.90 4.50
N LEU A 61 -0.72 2.84 5.26
CA LEU A 61 0.39 1.96 5.51
C LEU A 61 0.09 0.64 4.82
N LEU A 62 0.85 0.33 3.81
CA LEU A 62 0.65 -0.89 3.03
C LEU A 62 1.74 -1.89 3.38
N ARG A 63 1.38 -3.15 3.34
CA ARG A 63 2.33 -4.22 3.58
C ARG A 63 2.32 -5.13 2.37
N HIS A 64 3.48 -5.44 1.87
CA HIS A 64 3.63 -6.31 0.73
C HIS A 64 4.28 -7.61 1.18
N ASP A 65 3.55 -8.71 1.00
CA ASP A 65 4.07 -10.03 1.30
C ASP A 65 4.70 -10.51 -0.01
N GLU A 66 5.99 -10.54 -0.05
CA GLU A 66 6.68 -10.86 -1.29
C GLU A 66 6.50 -12.30 -1.72
N ARG A 67 6.38 -13.19 -0.76
CA ARG A 67 6.24 -14.58 -1.11
C ARG A 67 4.90 -14.85 -1.76
N ALA A 68 3.86 -14.29 -1.24
CA ALA A 68 2.53 -14.50 -1.78
C ALA A 68 2.18 -13.45 -2.81
N ASP A 69 3.02 -12.45 -2.97
CA ASP A 69 2.75 -11.33 -3.85
C ASP A 69 1.39 -10.74 -3.54
N ARG A 70 1.21 -10.42 -2.29
CA ARG A 70 -0.06 -9.90 -1.83
C ARG A 70 0.14 -8.61 -1.06
N TRP A 71 -0.72 -7.65 -1.35
CA TRP A 71 -0.67 -6.36 -0.67
C TRP A 71 -1.83 -6.24 0.28
N GLU A 72 -1.57 -5.65 1.43
CA GLU A 72 -2.60 -5.48 2.46
C GLU A 72 -2.54 -4.07 3.01
N LEU A 73 -3.69 -3.55 3.36
CA LEU A 73 -3.76 -2.27 4.05
C LEU A 73 -3.64 -2.54 5.53
N ARG A 74 -2.60 -2.00 6.14
CA ARG A 74 -2.39 -2.21 7.58
C ARG A 74 -2.93 -1.04 8.39
N MET A 75 -2.89 0.15 7.84
CA MET A 75 -3.30 1.30 8.60
C MET A 75 -3.71 2.41 7.65
N PHE A 76 -4.72 3.14 8.04
CA PHE A 76 -5.22 4.25 7.25
C PHE A 76 -5.46 5.41 8.20
N GLU A 77 -4.99 6.57 7.82
CA GLU A 77 -5.13 7.72 8.67
C GLU A 77 -5.44 8.91 7.82
N ARG A 78 -6.50 9.60 8.13
CA ARG A 78 -6.85 10.77 7.37
C ARG A 78 -6.15 11.96 7.99
N ASP A 79 -5.27 12.53 7.22
CA ASP A 79 -4.46 13.59 7.69
C ASP A 79 -5.21 14.90 7.65
N GLY A 80 -4.92 15.77 8.57
CA GLY A 80 -5.42 17.10 8.52
C GLY A 80 -6.86 17.23 8.89
N ALA A 81 -7.37 16.26 9.50
CA ALA A 81 -8.77 16.28 9.87
C ALA A 81 -9.07 17.36 10.86
#